data_122ff64054cbb8dc7ed5b682f0818ba1
#
_entry.id   122ff64054cbb8dc7ed5b682f0818ba1
#
_cell.length_a   1.000
_cell.length_b   1.000
_cell.length_c   1.000
_cell.angle_alpha   90.00
_cell.angle_beta   90.00
_cell.angle_gamma   90.00
#
_symmetry.space_group_name_H-M   'P 1'
#
loop_
_entity.id
_entity.type
_entity.pdbx_description
1 polymer ?
#
loop_
_entity_poly.entity_id
_entity_poly.type
_entity_poly.pdbx_seq_one_letter_code
_entity_poly.pdbx_strand_id
1 'polypeptide(L)'
;MQYFQNTNIDFVGKRKFFTIFSTILNIIGIVLTIFLPPQLGIDFKGGAEIAFEFNKDVKISDLRSNLEKANIRGLELKSFGAANQFLVRVPEIETGPDKVTNILQQSYSDQFNIIKIDKIGPKIGSEMFIKALWAVLLAMIAMMIYIAFRFEFVYGVGAIIAIVHDVIVTFGIILIVHHLGILDLEVNQGFIAGILTVVGYSVNDTVIIFDRIRENREKHKGLHFAKMVNLSINETLSRTINTTATTIGVLVILIFFGGPVLQGFAFIMFIGIIVGTYSSVFIASNYVIWYNTERKSVIKDNPSLNTVK
;
A
#
# COMPACT_ATOMS: atom_id res chain seq x y z
N MET A 1 -0.55 -13.16 26.20
CA MET A 1 0.80 -13.76 26.18
C MET A 1 1.78 -12.69 25.72
N GLN A 2 2.80 -12.38 26.49
CA GLN A 2 3.82 -11.40 26.09
C GLN A 2 5.03 -12.21 25.60
N TYR A 3 5.01 -12.54 24.31
CA TYR A 3 6.17 -13.07 23.62
C TYR A 3 7.15 -11.89 23.43
N PHE A 4 8.45 -12.07 23.64
CA PHE A 4 9.49 -11.03 23.52
C PHE A 4 9.57 -10.02 24.69
N GLN A 5 9.23 -10.42 25.93
CA GLN A 5 9.64 -9.67 27.12
C GLN A 5 11.16 -9.78 27.30
N ASN A 6 11.83 -8.64 27.53
CA ASN A 6 13.29 -8.55 27.77
C ASN A 6 14.16 -8.91 26.55
N THR A 7 13.73 -8.61 25.32
CA THR A 7 14.62 -8.68 24.16
C THR A 7 15.69 -7.59 24.25
N ASN A 8 16.91 -7.94 23.83
CA ASN A 8 18.02 -6.99 23.73
C ASN A 8 18.67 -7.14 22.34
N ILE A 9 17.84 -6.93 21.32
CA ILE A 9 18.28 -7.01 19.92
C ILE A 9 18.93 -5.67 19.54
N ASP A 10 20.10 -5.73 18.92
CA ASP A 10 20.78 -4.53 18.43
C ASP A 10 20.25 -4.13 17.04
N PHE A 11 19.16 -3.35 17.02
CA PHE A 11 18.59 -2.77 15.80
C PHE A 11 19.45 -1.60 15.28
N VAL A 12 19.96 -0.80 16.19
CA VAL A 12 20.67 0.45 15.87
C VAL A 12 22.09 0.20 15.35
N GLY A 13 22.77 -0.84 15.82
CA GLY A 13 24.09 -1.21 15.32
C GLY A 13 24.09 -1.56 13.83
N LYS A 14 23.01 -2.12 13.32
CA LYS A 14 22.84 -2.46 11.91
C LYS A 14 22.21 -1.35 11.06
N ARG A 15 22.00 -0.15 11.61
CA ARG A 15 21.26 0.95 10.95
C ARG A 15 21.75 1.31 9.56
N LYS A 16 23.07 1.36 9.35
CA LYS A 16 23.69 1.69 8.04
C LYS A 16 23.29 0.68 6.96
N PHE A 17 23.33 -0.61 7.29
CA PHE A 17 22.92 -1.67 6.38
C PHE A 17 21.45 -1.51 5.97
N PHE A 18 20.55 -1.35 6.94
CA PHE A 18 19.12 -1.22 6.66
C PHE A 18 18.76 0.08 5.95
N THR A 19 19.47 1.19 6.22
CA THR A 19 19.29 2.44 5.46
C THR A 19 19.68 2.28 3.99
N ILE A 20 20.83 1.64 3.72
CA ILE A 20 21.29 1.37 2.34
C ILE A 20 20.30 0.42 1.65
N PHE A 21 19.89 -0.66 2.30
CA PHE A 21 18.91 -1.61 1.78
C PHE A 21 17.58 -0.92 1.42
N SER A 22 17.03 -0.09 2.31
CA SER A 22 15.81 0.67 2.05
C SER A 22 15.96 1.68 0.92
N THR A 23 17.13 2.33 0.81
CA THR A 23 17.42 3.25 -0.29
C THR A 23 17.40 2.51 -1.63
N ILE A 24 18.00 1.32 -1.68
CA ILE A 24 17.97 0.46 -2.88
C ILE A 24 16.53 0.05 -3.21
N LEU A 25 15.73 -0.38 -2.22
CA LEU A 25 14.33 -0.72 -2.44
C LEU A 25 13.51 0.45 -2.99
N ASN A 26 13.72 1.66 -2.47
CA ASN A 26 13.07 2.86 -3.00
C ASN A 26 13.47 3.14 -4.46
N ILE A 27 14.76 3.05 -4.78
CA ILE A 27 15.25 3.25 -6.15
C ILE A 27 14.61 2.20 -7.08
N ILE A 28 14.59 0.94 -6.67
CA ILE A 28 13.93 -0.13 -7.44
C ILE A 28 12.43 0.18 -7.61
N GLY A 29 11.70 0.57 -6.57
CA GLY A 29 10.29 0.92 -6.63
C GLY A 29 10.01 2.07 -7.60
N ILE A 30 10.84 3.11 -7.59
CA ILE A 30 10.73 4.24 -8.54
C ILE A 30 11.03 3.79 -9.97
N VAL A 31 12.09 3.02 -10.18
CA VAL A 31 12.45 2.47 -11.49
C VAL A 31 11.33 1.59 -12.03
N LEU A 32 10.77 0.70 -11.21
CA LEU A 32 9.65 -0.13 -11.60
C LEU A 32 8.43 0.69 -12.01
N THR A 33 8.12 1.78 -11.32
CA THR A 33 6.99 2.66 -11.67
C THR A 33 7.18 3.31 -13.05
N ILE A 34 8.42 3.55 -13.46
CA ILE A 34 8.74 4.14 -14.78
C ILE A 34 8.67 3.10 -15.91
N PHE A 35 9.22 1.89 -15.66
CA PHE A 35 9.34 0.84 -16.68
C PHE A 35 8.14 -0.09 -16.75
N LEU A 36 7.40 -0.24 -15.65
CA LEU A 36 6.18 -1.02 -15.54
C LEU A 36 5.02 -0.10 -15.13
N PRO A 37 4.47 0.70 -16.06
CA PRO A 37 3.44 1.67 -15.72
C PRO A 37 2.22 0.97 -15.10
N PRO A 38 1.63 1.56 -14.05
CA PRO A 38 0.46 0.99 -13.40
C PRO A 38 -0.74 0.96 -14.35
N GLN A 39 -1.50 -0.11 -14.33
CA GLN A 39 -2.77 -0.18 -15.04
C GLN A 39 -3.86 0.48 -14.20
N LEU A 40 -4.57 1.43 -14.80
CA LEU A 40 -5.69 2.10 -14.16
C LEU A 40 -6.96 1.26 -14.35
N GLY A 41 -7.69 1.03 -13.27
CA GLY A 41 -9.03 0.43 -13.30
C GLY A 41 -10.06 1.38 -13.94
N ILE A 42 -11.25 0.85 -14.19
CA ILE A 42 -12.36 1.63 -14.77
C ILE A 42 -12.77 2.83 -13.91
N ASP A 43 -12.52 2.77 -12.61
CA ASP A 43 -12.80 3.87 -11.66
C ASP A 43 -12.11 5.16 -12.07
N PHE A 44 -10.95 5.06 -12.73
CA PHE A 44 -10.13 6.20 -13.14
C PHE A 44 -10.05 6.38 -14.65
N LYS A 45 -10.09 5.29 -15.42
CA LYS A 45 -10.02 5.31 -16.89
C LYS A 45 -11.38 5.57 -17.52
N GLY A 46 -12.45 5.19 -16.84
CA GLY A 46 -13.80 5.12 -17.37
C GLY A 46 -14.03 3.83 -18.17
N GLY A 47 -15.28 3.53 -18.45
CA GLY A 47 -15.72 2.33 -19.16
C GLY A 47 -16.85 1.61 -18.44
N ALA A 48 -17.21 0.44 -18.92
CA ALA A 48 -18.11 -0.47 -18.26
C ALA A 48 -17.42 -1.79 -17.96
N GLU A 49 -17.73 -2.37 -16.79
CA GLU A 49 -17.19 -3.64 -16.31
C GLU A 49 -18.35 -4.55 -15.97
N ILE A 50 -18.29 -5.78 -16.46
CA ILE A 50 -19.31 -6.79 -16.25
C ILE A 50 -18.63 -8.02 -15.66
N ALA A 51 -19.01 -8.42 -14.45
CA ALA A 51 -18.60 -9.67 -13.85
C ALA A 51 -19.73 -10.69 -13.98
N PHE A 52 -19.40 -11.89 -14.42
CA PHE A 52 -20.33 -12.98 -14.57
C PHE A 52 -19.75 -14.32 -14.15
N GLU A 53 -20.61 -15.23 -13.73
CA GLU A 53 -20.32 -16.57 -13.28
C GLU A 53 -21.07 -17.58 -14.12
N PHE A 54 -20.36 -18.57 -14.62
CA PHE A 54 -20.96 -19.69 -15.36
C PHE A 54 -21.33 -20.84 -14.41
N ASN A 55 -22.45 -21.49 -14.71
CA ASN A 55 -22.90 -22.67 -13.97
C ASN A 55 -22.06 -23.93 -14.31
N LYS A 56 -21.22 -23.85 -15.34
CA LYS A 56 -20.31 -24.91 -15.80
C LYS A 56 -18.92 -24.32 -16.08
N ASP A 57 -17.91 -25.16 -16.06
CA ASP A 57 -16.57 -24.76 -16.45
C ASP A 57 -16.53 -24.34 -17.92
N VAL A 58 -16.16 -23.09 -18.15
CA VAL A 58 -15.96 -22.50 -19.47
C VAL A 58 -14.50 -22.09 -19.62
N LYS A 59 -13.88 -22.46 -20.74
CA LYS A 59 -12.52 -22.04 -21.01
C LYS A 59 -12.50 -20.58 -21.44
N ILE A 60 -11.58 -19.80 -20.89
CA ILE A 60 -11.40 -18.37 -21.23
C ILE A 60 -11.11 -18.17 -22.74
N SER A 61 -10.48 -19.15 -23.40
CA SER A 61 -10.24 -19.14 -24.85
C SER A 61 -11.52 -19.11 -25.66
N ASP A 62 -12.50 -19.94 -25.28
CA ASP A 62 -13.77 -20.08 -25.99
C ASP A 62 -14.64 -18.84 -25.77
N LEU A 63 -14.60 -18.33 -24.53
CA LEU A 63 -15.28 -17.10 -24.18
C LEU A 63 -14.70 -15.89 -24.95
N ARG A 64 -13.37 -15.82 -25.06
CA ARG A 64 -12.67 -14.79 -25.86
C ARG A 64 -13.10 -14.84 -27.32
N SER A 65 -13.09 -16.03 -27.93
CA SER A 65 -13.49 -16.22 -29.32
C SER A 65 -14.95 -15.79 -29.56
N ASN A 66 -15.84 -16.05 -28.62
CA ASN A 66 -17.24 -15.62 -28.74
C ASN A 66 -17.40 -14.11 -28.58
N LEU A 67 -16.68 -13.49 -27.66
CA LEU A 67 -16.73 -12.05 -27.43
C LEU A 67 -16.08 -11.23 -28.56
N GLU A 68 -15.06 -11.79 -29.26
CA GLU A 68 -14.47 -11.15 -30.43
C GLU A 68 -15.49 -10.93 -31.56
N LYS A 69 -16.54 -11.75 -31.64
CA LYS A 69 -17.66 -11.56 -32.56
C LYS A 69 -18.45 -10.29 -32.30
N ALA A 70 -18.36 -9.74 -31.07
CA ALA A 70 -18.96 -8.45 -30.72
C ALA A 70 -18.38 -7.25 -31.47
N ASN A 71 -17.15 -7.43 -32.02
CA ASN A 71 -16.40 -6.38 -32.68
C ASN A 71 -16.25 -5.11 -31.83
N ILE A 72 -16.19 -5.26 -30.50
CA ILE A 72 -16.01 -4.16 -29.55
C ILE A 72 -14.50 -3.87 -29.44
N ARG A 73 -14.08 -2.70 -29.92
CA ARG A 73 -12.69 -2.28 -29.81
C ARG A 73 -12.33 -2.05 -28.34
N GLY A 74 -11.18 -2.60 -27.89
CA GLY A 74 -10.69 -2.42 -26.53
C GLY A 74 -11.42 -3.27 -25.48
N LEU A 75 -12.11 -4.35 -25.91
CA LEU A 75 -12.65 -5.34 -24.99
C LEU A 75 -11.49 -6.08 -24.28
N GLU A 76 -11.54 -6.10 -22.96
CA GLU A 76 -10.63 -6.88 -22.12
C GLU A 76 -11.41 -7.98 -21.41
N LEU A 77 -10.87 -9.21 -21.44
CA LEU A 77 -11.43 -10.37 -20.74
C LEU A 77 -10.40 -10.92 -19.77
N LYS A 78 -10.78 -11.06 -18.50
CA LYS A 78 -9.96 -11.59 -17.42
C LYS A 78 -10.70 -12.65 -16.62
N SER A 79 -9.99 -13.58 -16.00
CA SER A 79 -10.55 -14.43 -14.94
C SER A 79 -10.81 -13.60 -13.69
N PHE A 80 -11.88 -13.90 -12.96
CA PHE A 80 -12.32 -13.12 -11.82
C PHE A 80 -12.67 -14.04 -10.65
N GLY A 81 -11.71 -14.28 -9.77
CA GLY A 81 -11.91 -15.09 -8.58
C GLY A 81 -11.94 -16.59 -8.82
N ALA A 82 -13.12 -17.20 -8.84
CA ALA A 82 -13.27 -18.63 -9.06
C ALA A 82 -13.03 -19.02 -10.54
N ALA A 83 -12.79 -20.30 -10.80
CA ALA A 83 -12.47 -20.81 -12.13
C ALA A 83 -13.55 -20.55 -13.19
N ASN A 84 -14.83 -20.41 -12.75
CA ASN A 84 -15.99 -20.15 -13.59
C ASN A 84 -16.43 -18.68 -13.59
N GLN A 85 -15.68 -17.78 -12.96
CA GLN A 85 -15.97 -16.35 -12.91
C GLN A 85 -15.07 -15.56 -13.84
N PHE A 86 -15.67 -14.65 -14.59
CA PHE A 86 -14.97 -13.82 -15.57
C PHE A 86 -15.42 -12.37 -15.47
N LEU A 87 -14.50 -11.48 -15.84
CA LEU A 87 -14.68 -10.05 -15.91
C LEU A 87 -14.46 -9.58 -17.34
N VAL A 88 -15.43 -8.87 -17.89
CA VAL A 88 -15.31 -8.21 -19.19
C VAL A 88 -15.37 -6.72 -19.00
N ARG A 89 -14.41 -6.01 -19.59
CA ARG A 89 -14.38 -4.56 -19.70
C ARG A 89 -14.62 -4.13 -21.11
N VAL A 90 -15.39 -3.06 -21.24
CA VAL A 90 -15.66 -2.43 -22.52
C VAL A 90 -15.58 -0.90 -22.37
N PRO A 91 -14.96 -0.19 -23.36
CA PRO A 91 -14.93 1.27 -23.36
C PRO A 91 -16.32 1.89 -23.57
N GLU A 92 -17.21 1.19 -24.28
CA GLU A 92 -18.57 1.66 -24.54
C GLU A 92 -19.44 1.49 -23.29
N ILE A 93 -19.85 2.58 -22.67
CA ILE A 93 -20.54 2.59 -21.39
C ILE A 93 -22.03 2.21 -21.53
N GLU A 94 -22.69 2.76 -22.54
CA GLU A 94 -24.13 2.60 -22.71
C GLU A 94 -24.51 1.26 -23.35
N THR A 95 -23.93 0.96 -24.49
CA THR A 95 -24.32 -0.20 -25.32
C THR A 95 -23.40 -1.41 -25.13
N GLY A 96 -22.19 -1.20 -24.61
CA GLY A 96 -21.20 -2.25 -24.45
C GLY A 96 -21.66 -3.41 -23.56
N PRO A 97 -22.18 -3.16 -22.37
CA PRO A 97 -22.70 -4.21 -21.49
C PRO A 97 -23.81 -5.05 -22.15
N ASP A 98 -24.75 -4.40 -22.82
CA ASP A 98 -25.86 -5.09 -23.49
C ASP A 98 -25.36 -5.94 -24.67
N LYS A 99 -24.39 -5.44 -25.45
CA LYS A 99 -23.76 -6.23 -26.52
C LYS A 99 -23.08 -7.48 -25.98
N VAL A 100 -22.27 -7.33 -24.90
CA VAL A 100 -21.61 -8.46 -24.24
C VAL A 100 -22.64 -9.46 -23.72
N THR A 101 -23.65 -9.01 -22.99
CA THR A 101 -24.70 -9.87 -22.41
C THR A 101 -25.46 -10.62 -23.51
N ASN A 102 -25.85 -9.95 -24.60
CA ASN A 102 -26.56 -10.57 -25.71
C ASN A 102 -25.74 -11.66 -26.39
N ILE A 103 -24.44 -11.46 -26.60
CA ILE A 103 -23.56 -12.47 -27.19
C ILE A 103 -23.39 -13.67 -26.25
N LEU A 104 -23.22 -13.42 -24.95
CA LEU A 104 -23.15 -14.49 -23.96
C LEU A 104 -24.46 -15.29 -23.93
N GLN A 105 -25.60 -14.63 -24.02
CA GLN A 105 -26.90 -15.26 -24.01
C GLN A 105 -27.16 -16.09 -25.27
N GLN A 106 -26.70 -15.62 -26.44
CA GLN A 106 -26.77 -16.38 -27.69
C GLN A 106 -25.82 -17.61 -27.70
N SER A 107 -24.64 -17.49 -27.06
CA SER A 107 -23.62 -18.56 -27.10
C SER A 107 -23.79 -19.58 -25.97
N TYR A 108 -24.29 -19.17 -24.82
CA TYR A 108 -24.34 -19.99 -23.61
C TYR A 108 -25.77 -20.10 -23.01
N SER A 109 -26.78 -19.48 -23.63
CA SER A 109 -28.15 -19.44 -23.12
C SER A 109 -28.18 -18.97 -21.65
N ASP A 110 -28.96 -19.59 -20.80
CA ASP A 110 -29.09 -19.23 -19.37
C ASP A 110 -28.05 -19.95 -18.47
N GLN A 111 -26.87 -20.27 -18.99
CA GLN A 111 -25.82 -20.98 -18.21
C GLN A 111 -24.90 -20.05 -17.44
N PHE A 112 -25.21 -18.77 -17.35
CA PHE A 112 -24.43 -17.80 -16.59
C PHE A 112 -25.32 -16.83 -15.83
N ASN A 113 -24.77 -16.29 -14.74
CA ASN A 113 -25.38 -15.23 -13.94
C ASN A 113 -24.50 -13.99 -13.97
N ILE A 114 -25.09 -12.81 -14.08
CA ILE A 114 -24.38 -11.54 -13.94
C ILE A 114 -24.22 -11.26 -12.46
N ILE A 115 -22.97 -11.16 -11.98
CA ILE A 115 -22.64 -10.84 -10.60
C ILE A 115 -22.73 -9.33 -10.38
N LYS A 116 -22.22 -8.54 -11.36
CA LYS A 116 -22.04 -7.10 -11.21
C LYS A 116 -21.94 -6.41 -12.57
N ILE A 117 -22.49 -5.22 -12.67
CA ILE A 117 -22.25 -4.31 -13.80
C ILE A 117 -21.92 -2.93 -13.22
N ASP A 118 -20.72 -2.43 -13.51
CA ASP A 118 -20.30 -1.07 -13.17
C ASP A 118 -20.14 -0.25 -14.44
N LYS A 119 -20.58 1.00 -14.39
CA LYS A 119 -20.49 1.95 -15.50
C LYS A 119 -19.94 3.28 -14.98
N ILE A 120 -18.80 3.72 -15.50
CA ILE A 120 -18.15 4.96 -15.08
C ILE A 120 -17.80 5.79 -16.31
N GLY A 121 -18.36 7.00 -16.38
CA GLY A 121 -18.03 7.94 -17.45
C GLY A 121 -16.58 8.42 -17.38
N PRO A 122 -15.87 8.63 -18.51
CA PRO A 122 -14.46 9.03 -18.51
C PRO A 122 -14.20 10.35 -17.76
N LYS A 123 -15.14 11.30 -17.81
CA LYS A 123 -15.05 12.55 -17.05
C LYS A 123 -15.09 12.29 -15.54
N ILE A 124 -16.01 11.44 -15.10
CA ILE A 124 -16.14 11.07 -13.69
C ILE A 124 -14.87 10.34 -13.24
N GLY A 125 -14.36 9.39 -14.03
CA GLY A 125 -13.15 8.65 -13.74
C GLY A 125 -11.94 9.58 -13.56
N SER A 126 -11.73 10.52 -14.45
CA SER A 126 -10.61 11.48 -14.36
C SER A 126 -10.74 12.40 -13.12
N GLU A 127 -11.94 12.88 -12.81
CA GLU A 127 -12.18 13.65 -11.58
C GLU A 127 -11.91 12.83 -10.31
N MET A 128 -12.32 11.56 -10.31
CA MET A 128 -12.06 10.64 -9.19
C MET A 128 -10.57 10.38 -9.00
N PHE A 129 -9.81 10.22 -10.09
CA PHE A 129 -8.35 10.06 -10.02
C PHE A 129 -7.67 11.28 -9.38
N ILE A 130 -8.03 12.49 -9.82
CA ILE A 130 -7.48 13.72 -9.25
C ILE A 130 -7.84 13.86 -7.76
N LYS A 131 -9.10 13.56 -7.39
CA LYS A 131 -9.53 13.58 -5.99
C LYS A 131 -8.79 12.54 -5.15
N ALA A 132 -8.49 11.36 -5.69
CA ALA A 132 -7.72 10.33 -5.03
C ALA A 132 -6.27 10.78 -4.75
N LEU A 133 -5.60 11.43 -5.72
CA LEU A 133 -4.27 12.00 -5.50
C LEU A 133 -4.27 13.07 -4.41
N TRP A 134 -5.27 13.97 -4.42
CA TRP A 134 -5.43 14.97 -3.36
C TRP A 134 -5.69 14.32 -1.99
N ALA A 135 -6.48 13.25 -1.93
CA ALA A 135 -6.74 12.54 -0.69
C ALA A 135 -5.46 11.97 -0.07
N VAL A 136 -4.60 11.35 -0.89
CA VAL A 136 -3.29 10.83 -0.43
C VAL A 136 -2.41 11.96 0.07
N LEU A 137 -2.28 13.05 -0.71
CA LEU A 137 -1.45 14.20 -0.33
C LEU A 137 -1.93 14.86 0.97
N LEU A 138 -3.24 15.11 1.08
CA LEU A 138 -3.83 15.73 2.27
C LEU A 138 -3.71 14.82 3.50
N ALA A 139 -3.85 13.50 3.34
CA ALA A 139 -3.63 12.56 4.42
C ALA A 139 -2.19 12.61 4.93
N MET A 140 -1.20 12.64 4.04
CA MET A 140 0.21 12.77 4.43
C MET A 140 0.50 14.10 5.15
N ILE A 141 -0.07 15.21 4.66
CA ILE A 141 0.06 16.53 5.30
C ILE A 141 -0.58 16.51 6.69
N ALA A 142 -1.80 15.98 6.81
CA ALA A 142 -2.50 15.90 8.10
C ALA A 142 -1.73 15.06 9.12
N MET A 143 -1.15 13.92 8.69
CA MET A 143 -0.30 13.08 9.54
C MET A 143 0.97 13.81 9.97
N MET A 144 1.63 14.53 9.06
CA MET A 144 2.80 15.34 9.40
C MET A 144 2.46 16.40 10.46
N ILE A 145 1.37 17.12 10.26
CA ILE A 145 0.88 18.15 11.19
C ILE A 145 0.60 17.52 12.56
N TYR A 146 -0.15 16.41 12.60
CA TYR A 146 -0.46 15.69 13.83
C TYR A 146 0.79 15.29 14.61
N ILE A 147 1.77 14.68 13.94
CA ILE A 147 3.01 14.22 14.58
C ILE A 147 3.86 15.43 15.02
N ALA A 148 3.94 16.50 14.22
CA ALA A 148 4.68 17.70 14.56
C ALA A 148 4.10 18.41 15.80
N PHE A 149 2.77 18.43 15.96
CA PHE A 149 2.13 18.97 17.17
C PHE A 149 2.27 18.06 18.40
N ARG A 150 2.27 16.75 18.20
CA ARG A 150 2.35 15.76 19.28
C ARG A 150 3.78 15.54 19.78
N PHE A 151 4.77 15.68 18.88
CA PHE A 151 6.20 15.48 19.12
C PHE A 151 7.01 16.68 18.61
N GLU A 152 8.34 16.65 18.75
CA GLU A 152 9.22 17.62 18.12
C GLU A 152 9.16 17.47 16.57
N PHE A 153 9.31 18.57 15.84
CA PHE A 153 9.25 18.59 14.35
C PHE A 153 10.12 17.51 13.67
N VAL A 154 11.26 17.20 14.26
CA VAL A 154 12.19 16.16 13.75
C VAL A 154 11.52 14.78 13.66
N TYR A 155 10.69 14.44 14.63
CA TYR A 155 9.94 13.18 14.60
C TYR A 155 8.90 13.17 13.49
N GLY A 156 8.26 14.31 13.23
CA GLY A 156 7.34 14.48 12.12
C GLY A 156 8.00 14.22 10.77
N VAL A 157 9.18 14.81 10.54
CA VAL A 157 9.96 14.58 9.31
C VAL A 157 10.37 13.10 9.18
N GLY A 158 10.84 12.48 10.28
CA GLY A 158 11.20 11.05 10.28
C GLY A 158 10.03 10.14 9.91
N ALA A 159 8.84 10.44 10.42
CA ALA A 159 7.63 9.68 10.08
C ALA A 159 7.24 9.85 8.61
N ILE A 160 7.32 11.07 8.05
CA ILE A 160 7.00 11.29 6.63
C ILE A 160 7.99 10.56 5.72
N ILE A 161 9.28 10.57 6.04
CA ILE A 161 10.29 9.81 5.29
C ILE A 161 9.94 8.31 5.28
N ALA A 162 9.52 7.76 6.43
CA ALA A 162 9.08 6.38 6.53
C ALA A 162 7.82 6.10 5.71
N ILE A 163 6.80 6.98 5.76
CA ILE A 163 5.56 6.85 4.97
C ILE A 163 5.86 6.86 3.47
N VAL A 164 6.69 7.80 2.99
CA VAL A 164 7.07 7.88 1.57
C VAL A 164 7.78 6.59 1.14
N HIS A 165 8.72 6.10 1.97
CA HIS A 165 9.35 4.80 1.76
C HIS A 165 8.31 3.68 1.64
N ASP A 166 7.36 3.60 2.56
CA ASP A 166 6.38 2.53 2.61
C ASP A 166 5.49 2.52 1.37
N VAL A 167 5.04 3.69 0.94
CA VAL A 167 4.21 3.84 -0.27
C VAL A 167 5.01 3.40 -1.51
N ILE A 168 6.25 3.87 -1.68
CA ILE A 168 7.07 3.55 -2.86
C ILE A 168 7.38 2.05 -2.91
N VAL A 169 7.81 1.45 -1.80
CA VAL A 169 8.17 0.02 -1.75
C VAL A 169 6.93 -0.85 -1.95
N THR A 170 5.83 -0.54 -1.26
CA THR A 170 4.56 -1.26 -1.42
C THR A 170 4.08 -1.20 -2.86
N PHE A 171 4.09 -0.01 -3.46
CA PHE A 171 3.69 0.18 -4.86
C PHE A 171 4.59 -0.61 -5.83
N GLY A 172 5.91 -0.58 -5.65
CA GLY A 172 6.85 -1.36 -6.45
C GLY A 172 6.59 -2.87 -6.39
N ILE A 173 6.31 -3.42 -5.21
CA ILE A 173 5.97 -4.84 -5.04
C ILE A 173 4.65 -5.18 -5.75
N ILE A 174 3.65 -4.31 -5.63
CA ILE A 174 2.36 -4.48 -6.29
C ILE A 174 2.51 -4.52 -7.81
N LEU A 175 3.33 -3.63 -8.38
CA LEU A 175 3.61 -3.62 -9.83
C LEU A 175 4.25 -4.94 -10.30
N ILE A 176 5.20 -5.48 -9.54
CA ILE A 176 5.80 -6.79 -9.85
C ILE A 176 4.74 -7.89 -9.86
N VAL A 177 3.96 -7.99 -8.78
CA VAL A 177 2.95 -9.05 -8.61
C VAL A 177 1.88 -8.98 -9.71
N HIS A 178 1.44 -7.76 -10.06
CA HIS A 178 0.49 -7.53 -11.14
C HIS A 178 1.05 -7.94 -12.51
N HIS A 179 2.28 -7.51 -12.86
CA HIS A 179 2.89 -7.82 -14.15
C HIS A 179 3.29 -9.29 -14.30
N LEU A 180 3.56 -9.98 -13.20
CA LEU A 180 3.75 -11.45 -13.20
C LEU A 180 2.43 -12.23 -13.36
N GLY A 181 1.28 -11.54 -13.35
CA GLY A 181 -0.04 -12.19 -13.47
C GLY A 181 -0.43 -13.02 -12.24
N ILE A 182 0.22 -12.81 -11.08
CA ILE A 182 -0.08 -13.54 -9.85
C ILE A 182 -1.41 -13.06 -9.27
N LEU A 183 -1.63 -11.75 -9.23
CA LEU A 183 -2.87 -11.11 -8.79
C LEU A 183 -3.18 -9.93 -9.72
N ASP A 184 -4.45 -9.70 -9.97
CA ASP A 184 -4.91 -8.50 -10.70
C ASP A 184 -5.01 -7.32 -9.73
N LEU A 185 -3.97 -6.48 -9.73
CA LEU A 185 -3.78 -5.36 -8.79
C LEU A 185 -3.76 -4.03 -9.54
N GLU A 186 -4.88 -3.71 -10.17
CA GLU A 186 -5.02 -2.42 -10.85
C GLU A 186 -5.21 -1.28 -9.87
N VAL A 187 -4.79 -0.08 -10.29
CA VAL A 187 -5.02 1.14 -9.52
C VAL A 187 -6.48 1.58 -9.69
N ASN A 188 -7.28 1.25 -8.70
CA ASN A 188 -8.71 1.56 -8.57
C ASN A 188 -8.99 2.25 -7.22
N GLN A 189 -10.25 2.53 -6.90
CA GLN A 189 -10.61 3.12 -5.59
C GLN A 189 -10.18 2.26 -4.42
N GLY A 190 -10.34 0.93 -4.52
CA GLY A 190 -9.89 -0.01 -3.49
C GLY A 190 -8.39 0.04 -3.26
N PHE A 191 -7.61 0.22 -4.33
CA PHE A 191 -6.17 0.44 -4.25
C PHE A 191 -5.83 1.70 -3.44
N ILE A 192 -6.45 2.84 -3.76
CA ILE A 192 -6.21 4.10 -3.03
C ILE A 192 -6.62 3.98 -1.56
N ALA A 193 -7.77 3.36 -1.29
CA ALA A 193 -8.20 3.09 0.08
C ALA A 193 -7.20 2.22 0.83
N GLY A 194 -6.62 1.19 0.19
CA GLY A 194 -5.54 0.37 0.73
C GLY A 194 -4.30 1.18 1.08
N ILE A 195 -3.81 2.00 0.16
CA ILE A 195 -2.64 2.87 0.41
C ILE A 195 -2.91 3.87 1.56
N LEU A 196 -4.07 4.52 1.59
CA LEU A 196 -4.43 5.43 2.68
C LEU A 196 -4.48 4.72 4.03
N THR A 197 -4.98 3.50 4.05
CA THR A 197 -5.03 2.68 5.27
C THR A 197 -3.63 2.25 5.71
N VAL A 198 -2.74 1.88 4.78
CA VAL A 198 -1.32 1.59 5.04
C VAL A 198 -0.62 2.80 5.66
N VAL A 199 -0.82 4.00 5.10
CA VAL A 199 -0.27 5.25 5.64
C VAL A 199 -0.70 5.45 7.10
N GLY A 200 -1.99 5.28 7.40
CA GLY A 200 -2.51 5.40 8.77
C GLY A 200 -1.96 4.34 9.72
N TYR A 201 -1.83 3.09 9.24
CA TYR A 201 -1.33 1.98 10.04
C TYR A 201 0.17 2.10 10.34
N SER A 202 0.99 2.49 9.35
CA SER A 202 2.44 2.70 9.51
C SER A 202 2.75 3.80 10.54
N VAL A 203 1.96 4.89 10.53
CA VAL A 203 2.10 5.96 11.52
C VAL A 203 1.86 5.48 12.94
N ASN A 204 0.92 4.54 13.14
CA ASN A 204 0.62 4.03 14.48
C ASN A 204 1.84 3.38 15.15
N ASP A 205 2.58 2.52 14.44
CA ASP A 205 3.80 1.88 14.97
C ASP A 205 4.90 2.92 15.20
N THR A 206 5.07 3.87 14.29
CA THR A 206 6.04 4.95 14.41
C THR A 206 5.78 5.82 15.66
N VAL A 207 4.52 6.18 15.90
CA VAL A 207 4.10 6.97 17.07
C VAL A 207 4.36 6.21 18.38
N ILE A 208 4.11 4.91 18.43
CA ILE A 208 4.38 4.07 19.61
C ILE A 208 5.87 4.09 19.95
N ILE A 209 6.74 3.92 18.96
CA ILE A 209 8.19 3.96 19.17
C ILE A 209 8.62 5.37 19.62
N PHE A 210 8.11 6.42 19.00
CA PHE A 210 8.47 7.80 19.33
C PHE A 210 8.01 8.21 20.72
N ASP A 211 6.82 7.78 21.14
CA ASP A 211 6.32 8.04 22.50
C ASP A 211 7.22 7.33 23.53
N ARG A 212 7.64 6.10 23.24
CA ARG A 212 8.58 5.37 24.09
C ARG A 212 9.97 6.01 24.15
N ILE A 213 10.49 6.52 23.03
CA ILE A 213 11.74 7.26 22.99
C ILE A 213 11.64 8.52 23.88
N ARG A 214 10.52 9.23 23.81
CA ARG A 214 10.28 10.41 24.63
C ARG A 214 10.24 10.08 26.11
N GLU A 215 9.52 9.02 26.49
CA GLU A 215 9.45 8.54 27.88
C GLU A 215 10.83 8.13 28.40
N ASN A 216 11.58 7.37 27.63
CA ASN A 216 12.92 6.91 28.01
C ASN A 216 13.94 8.07 28.08
N ARG A 217 13.75 9.13 27.29
CA ARG A 217 14.59 10.34 27.37
C ARG A 217 14.46 11.05 28.71
N GLU A 218 13.27 11.01 29.33
CA GLU A 218 13.05 11.58 30.65
C GLU A 218 13.59 10.67 31.77
N LYS A 219 13.42 9.36 31.62
CA LYS A 219 13.86 8.35 32.60
C LYS A 219 15.38 8.13 32.64
N HIS A 220 16.02 8.15 31.47
CA HIS A 220 17.44 7.78 31.31
C HIS A 220 18.30 8.94 30.81
N LYS A 221 18.33 10.06 31.57
CA LYS A 221 19.00 11.33 31.19
C LYS A 221 20.51 11.22 30.89
N GLY A 222 21.18 10.14 31.28
CA GLY A 222 22.62 9.92 31.03
C GLY A 222 22.91 8.94 29.89
N LEU A 223 21.89 8.33 29.31
CA LEU A 223 22.10 7.31 28.28
C LEU A 223 22.35 7.96 26.91
N HIS A 224 23.34 7.43 26.18
CA HIS A 224 23.57 7.86 24.79
C HIS A 224 22.32 7.69 23.94
N PHE A 225 21.95 8.69 23.12
CA PHE A 225 20.68 8.75 22.42
C PHE A 225 20.40 7.51 21.56
N ALA A 226 21.38 7.02 20.81
CA ALA A 226 21.24 5.81 20.00
C ALA A 226 20.94 4.54 20.83
N LYS A 227 21.57 4.40 22.00
CA LYS A 227 21.28 3.28 22.93
C LYS A 227 19.87 3.39 23.51
N MET A 228 19.43 4.60 23.82
CA MET A 228 18.08 4.87 24.31
C MET A 228 17.02 4.52 23.26
N VAL A 229 17.25 4.88 21.99
CA VAL A 229 16.35 4.49 20.88
C VAL A 229 16.30 2.97 20.74
N ASN A 230 17.46 2.27 20.80
CA ASN A 230 17.49 0.80 20.75
C ASN A 230 16.69 0.17 21.90
N LEU A 231 16.81 0.70 23.10
CA LEU A 231 16.02 0.27 24.26
C LEU A 231 14.53 0.46 24.00
N SER A 232 14.12 1.62 23.51
CA SER A 232 12.72 1.95 23.22
C SER A 232 12.11 1.04 22.18
N ILE A 233 12.85 0.69 21.12
CA ILE A 233 12.41 -0.27 20.10
C ILE A 233 12.20 -1.66 20.73
N ASN A 234 13.13 -2.15 21.54
CA ASN A 234 12.99 -3.44 22.20
C ASN A 234 11.78 -3.50 23.14
N GLU A 235 11.52 -2.42 23.89
CA GLU A 235 10.40 -2.34 24.82
C GLU A 235 9.02 -2.29 24.12
N THR A 236 8.96 -1.79 22.89
CA THR A 236 7.73 -1.73 22.11
C THR A 236 7.54 -2.95 21.19
N LEU A 237 8.59 -3.75 20.97
CA LEU A 237 8.63 -4.83 20.00
C LEU A 237 7.49 -5.84 20.15
N SER A 238 7.20 -6.28 21.38
CA SER A 238 6.13 -7.24 21.64
C SER A 238 4.76 -6.71 21.22
N ARG A 239 4.49 -5.43 21.47
CA ARG A 239 3.24 -4.78 21.08
C ARG A 239 3.14 -4.69 19.55
N THR A 240 4.18 -4.20 18.90
CA THR A 240 4.22 -4.06 17.44
C THR A 240 4.04 -5.41 16.73
N ILE A 241 4.76 -6.44 17.16
CA ILE A 241 4.62 -7.79 16.56
C ILE A 241 3.21 -8.34 16.77
N ASN A 242 2.62 -8.19 17.94
CA ASN A 242 1.28 -8.73 18.22
C ASN A 242 0.22 -8.00 17.38
N THR A 243 0.25 -6.67 17.29
CA THR A 243 -0.69 -5.91 16.46
C THR A 243 -0.54 -6.23 14.98
N THR A 244 0.68 -6.30 14.49
CA THR A 244 0.99 -6.64 13.10
C THR A 244 0.56 -8.08 12.77
N ALA A 245 0.90 -9.06 13.60
CA ALA A 245 0.57 -10.47 13.37
C ALA A 245 -0.94 -10.73 13.38
N THR A 246 -1.70 -10.11 14.28
CA THR A 246 -3.16 -10.26 14.31
C THR A 246 -3.80 -9.67 13.05
N THR A 247 -3.35 -8.51 12.59
CA THR A 247 -3.87 -7.88 11.37
C THR A 247 -3.47 -8.68 10.12
N ILE A 248 -2.22 -9.14 10.04
CA ILE A 248 -1.75 -10.01 8.95
C ILE A 248 -2.58 -11.29 8.88
N GLY A 249 -2.91 -11.91 10.03
CA GLY A 249 -3.76 -13.09 10.07
C GLY A 249 -5.12 -12.88 9.40
N VAL A 250 -5.78 -11.75 9.69
CA VAL A 250 -7.06 -11.38 9.03
C VAL A 250 -6.85 -11.13 7.54
N LEU A 251 -5.81 -10.40 7.15
CA LEU A 251 -5.54 -10.08 5.75
C LEU A 251 -5.23 -11.32 4.92
N VAL A 252 -4.51 -12.30 5.46
CA VAL A 252 -4.27 -13.59 4.81
C VAL A 252 -5.60 -14.30 4.51
N ILE A 253 -6.51 -14.33 5.48
CA ILE A 253 -7.85 -14.91 5.26
C ILE A 253 -8.60 -14.16 4.14
N LEU A 254 -8.54 -12.82 4.14
CA LEU A 254 -9.20 -12.02 3.10
C LEU A 254 -8.55 -12.20 1.72
N ILE A 255 -7.25 -12.41 1.62
CA ILE A 255 -6.58 -12.68 0.33
C ILE A 255 -7.07 -14.00 -0.28
N PHE A 256 -7.26 -15.04 0.52
CA PHE A 256 -7.66 -16.35 0.01
C PHE A 256 -9.18 -16.56 -0.07
N PHE A 257 -9.96 -15.92 0.80
CA PHE A 257 -11.39 -16.16 0.95
C PHE A 257 -12.27 -14.92 0.75
N GLY A 258 -11.69 -13.72 0.65
CA GLY A 258 -12.43 -12.46 0.53
C GLY A 258 -13.01 -12.16 -0.86
N GLY A 259 -12.72 -13.02 -1.83
CA GLY A 259 -13.13 -12.81 -3.21
C GLY A 259 -12.36 -11.68 -3.92
N PRO A 260 -12.54 -11.52 -5.23
CA PRO A 260 -11.71 -10.64 -6.06
C PRO A 260 -11.74 -9.17 -5.65
N VAL A 261 -12.87 -8.68 -5.17
CA VAL A 261 -13.05 -7.27 -4.77
C VAL A 261 -12.19 -6.92 -3.56
N LEU A 262 -12.12 -7.81 -2.57
CA LEU A 262 -11.35 -7.59 -1.34
C LEU A 262 -9.91 -8.07 -1.44
N GLN A 263 -9.60 -8.99 -2.34
CA GLN A 263 -8.28 -9.60 -2.48
C GLN A 263 -7.19 -8.58 -2.78
N GLY A 264 -7.42 -7.68 -3.73
CA GLY A 264 -6.48 -6.61 -4.07
C GLY A 264 -6.23 -5.66 -2.90
N PHE A 265 -7.29 -5.17 -2.27
CA PHE A 265 -7.21 -4.33 -1.07
C PHE A 265 -6.44 -5.03 0.06
N ALA A 266 -6.80 -6.29 0.36
CA ALA A 266 -6.15 -7.06 1.42
C ALA A 266 -4.68 -7.33 1.14
N PHE A 267 -4.29 -7.57 -0.12
CA PHE A 267 -2.89 -7.77 -0.51
C PHE A 267 -2.07 -6.49 -0.36
N ILE A 268 -2.61 -5.33 -0.77
CA ILE A 268 -1.97 -4.02 -0.58
C ILE A 268 -1.71 -3.76 0.89
N MET A 269 -2.73 -3.99 1.72
CA MET A 269 -2.62 -3.85 3.17
C MET A 269 -1.60 -4.82 3.77
N PHE A 270 -1.60 -6.07 3.32
CA PHE A 270 -0.66 -7.11 3.79
C PHE A 270 0.80 -6.67 3.56
N ILE A 271 1.14 -6.30 2.33
CA ILE A 271 2.50 -5.82 2.00
C ILE A 271 2.80 -4.51 2.74
N GLY A 272 1.88 -3.55 2.71
CA GLY A 272 2.07 -2.24 3.32
C GLY A 272 2.29 -2.28 4.83
N ILE A 273 1.61 -3.16 5.55
CA ILE A 273 1.79 -3.34 7.00
C ILE A 273 3.16 -3.95 7.31
N ILE A 274 3.61 -4.93 6.53
CA ILE A 274 4.96 -5.51 6.71
C ILE A 274 6.03 -4.44 6.49
N VAL A 275 5.92 -3.69 5.40
CA VAL A 275 6.85 -2.62 5.05
C VAL A 275 6.81 -1.50 6.10
N GLY A 276 5.61 -1.09 6.57
CA GLY A 276 5.43 -0.05 7.58
C GLY A 276 5.97 -0.43 8.96
N THR A 277 5.80 -1.68 9.37
CA THR A 277 6.40 -2.18 10.61
C THR A 277 7.94 -2.16 10.52
N TYR A 278 8.50 -2.53 9.36
CA TYR A 278 9.93 -2.44 9.12
C TYR A 278 10.43 -0.98 9.14
N SER A 279 9.74 -0.07 8.48
CA SER A 279 10.17 1.32 8.30
C SER A 279 10.15 2.12 9.60
N SER A 280 9.20 1.86 10.49
CA SER A 280 9.13 2.51 11.82
C SER A 280 10.38 2.24 12.64
N VAL A 281 10.92 1.00 12.57
CA VAL A 281 12.14 0.58 13.27
C VAL A 281 13.40 1.10 12.57
N PHE A 282 13.50 0.94 11.24
CA PHE A 282 14.77 1.12 10.52
C PHE A 282 14.87 2.42 9.72
N ILE A 283 13.77 3.13 9.47
CA ILE A 283 13.79 4.40 8.73
C ILE A 283 13.48 5.57 9.66
N ALA A 284 12.28 5.60 10.25
CA ALA A 284 11.86 6.69 11.12
C ALA A 284 12.82 6.88 12.31
N SER A 285 13.13 5.79 13.02
CA SER A 285 14.03 5.81 14.16
C SER A 285 15.47 6.19 13.78
N ASN A 286 15.98 5.70 12.64
CA ASN A 286 17.30 6.03 12.15
C ASN A 286 17.47 7.51 11.78
N TYR A 287 16.43 8.10 11.17
CA TYR A 287 16.44 9.54 10.87
C TYR A 287 16.54 10.38 12.16
N VAL A 288 15.77 10.02 13.19
CA VAL A 288 15.79 10.72 14.48
C VAL A 288 17.17 10.56 15.18
N ILE A 289 17.80 9.38 15.09
CA ILE A 289 19.16 9.16 15.60
C ILE A 289 20.15 10.04 14.85
N TRP A 290 20.14 10.00 13.52
CA TRP A 290 21.04 10.79 12.68
C TRP A 290 20.94 12.29 13.02
N TYR A 291 19.73 12.82 13.12
CA TYR A 291 19.50 14.23 13.46
C TYR A 291 20.06 14.58 14.85
N ASN A 292 19.81 13.77 15.86
CA ASN A 292 20.19 14.09 17.24
C ASN A 292 21.67 13.82 17.55
N THR A 293 22.33 12.91 16.84
CA THR A 293 23.73 12.56 17.10
C THR A 293 24.71 13.26 16.16
N GLU A 294 24.44 13.25 14.87
CA GLU A 294 25.39 13.72 13.86
C GLU A 294 25.12 15.19 13.48
N ARG A 295 23.89 15.55 13.15
CA ARG A 295 23.58 16.91 12.72
C ARG A 295 23.70 17.96 13.84
N LYS A 296 23.28 17.62 15.07
CA LYS A 296 23.43 18.55 16.21
C LYS A 296 24.90 18.81 16.56
N SER A 297 25.79 17.83 16.42
CA SER A 297 27.21 18.04 16.64
C SER A 297 27.80 19.00 15.59
N VAL A 298 27.51 18.79 14.32
CA VAL A 298 27.95 19.65 13.21
C VAL A 298 27.46 21.10 13.38
N ILE A 299 26.20 21.29 13.80
CA ILE A 299 25.63 22.65 14.04
C ILE A 299 26.31 23.30 15.25
N LYS A 300 26.62 22.55 16.30
CA LYS A 300 27.33 23.06 17.49
C LYS A 300 28.76 23.50 17.18
N ASP A 301 29.43 22.75 16.30
CA ASP A 301 30.82 23.03 15.89
C ASP A 301 30.90 24.13 14.80
N ASN A 302 29.78 24.47 14.14
CA ASN A 302 29.70 25.48 13.09
C ASN A 302 28.47 26.38 13.24
N PRO A 303 28.50 27.40 14.14
CA PRO A 303 27.36 28.27 14.46
C PRO A 303 26.75 29.02 13.27
N SER A 304 27.52 29.21 12.18
CA SER A 304 27.06 29.86 10.95
C SER A 304 25.95 29.09 10.22
N LEU A 305 25.78 27.78 10.50
CA LEU A 305 24.71 26.96 9.93
C LEU A 305 23.36 27.10 10.67
N ASN A 306 23.31 27.90 11.74
CA ASN A 306 22.09 28.15 12.53
C ASN A 306 21.17 29.22 11.92
N THR A 307 21.48 29.82 10.76
CA THR A 307 20.77 30.97 10.17
C THR A 307 19.64 30.58 9.22
N VAL A 308 19.26 29.32 9.12
CA VAL A 308 18.03 28.90 8.43
C VAL A 308 16.96 28.66 9.48
N LYS A 309 16.23 29.73 9.84
CA LYS A 309 14.97 29.68 10.58
C LYS A 309 13.81 29.37 9.64
#